data_3b25eff1bba9fd8e5dc8c034761a2d7d
#
_entry.id   3b25eff1bba9fd8e5dc8c034761a2d7d
#
_cell.length_a   1.000
_cell.length_b   1.000
_cell.length_c   1.000
_cell.angle_alpha   90.00
_cell.angle_beta   90.00
_cell.angle_gamma   90.00
#
_symmetry.space_group_name_H-M   'P 1'
#
loop_
_entity.id
_entity.type
_entity.pdbx_description
1 polymer ?
#
loop_
_entity_poly.entity_id
_entity_poly.type
_entity_poly.pdbx_seq_one_letter_code
_entity_poly.pdbx_strand_id
1 'polypeptide(L)'
;MTAHEAFLHKLEGVDSFFILYSAKSYPVALDIESKFSEGAVGNTQLADYRNFAHGRFNWFTQRPGQTGLICLQTPDDMEMSEEILSMIPGHVPSLRISTTHNTPIASIDLLIKEHYLCSAIGQRWGLDLSRPFVPEYGRILHAK
;
A
#
# COMPACT_ATOMS: atom_id res chain seq x y z
N MET A 1 17.64 -3.27 -11.41
CA MET A 1 16.45 -2.55 -10.88
C MET A 1 15.65 -3.52 -10.02
N THR A 2 15.48 -3.22 -8.76
CA THR A 2 14.67 -4.04 -7.83
C THR A 2 13.17 -3.85 -8.11
N ALA A 3 12.32 -4.74 -7.57
CA ALA A 3 10.87 -4.60 -7.70
C ALA A 3 10.35 -3.28 -7.06
N HIS A 4 10.96 -2.86 -5.96
CA HIS A 4 10.65 -1.59 -5.31
C HIS A 4 11.00 -0.39 -6.19
N GLU A 5 12.19 -0.36 -6.77
CA GLU A 5 12.60 0.70 -7.70
C GLU A 5 11.66 0.78 -8.91
N ALA A 6 11.33 -0.37 -9.50
CA ALA A 6 10.40 -0.44 -10.63
C ALA A 6 9.01 0.09 -10.28
N PHE A 7 8.50 -0.23 -9.07
CA PHE A 7 7.25 0.30 -8.56
C PHE A 7 7.31 1.82 -8.39
N LEU A 8 8.32 2.32 -7.67
CA LEU A 8 8.50 3.75 -7.44
C LEU A 8 8.59 4.55 -8.74
N HIS A 9 9.25 4.03 -9.78
CA HIS A 9 9.32 4.69 -11.08
C HIS A 9 7.96 4.84 -11.77
N LYS A 10 7.01 3.95 -11.49
CA LYS A 10 5.66 3.96 -12.08
C LYS A 10 4.66 4.82 -11.31
N LEU A 11 5.04 5.43 -10.18
CA LEU A 11 4.12 6.20 -9.34
C LEU A 11 3.85 7.63 -9.81
N GLU A 12 4.39 8.04 -10.95
CA GLU A 12 4.09 9.37 -11.48
C GLU A 12 2.60 9.50 -11.84
N GLY A 13 1.92 10.48 -11.25
CA GLY A 13 0.47 10.68 -11.42
C GLY A 13 -0.42 9.77 -10.57
N VAL A 14 0.15 8.88 -9.76
CA VAL A 14 -0.62 8.07 -8.82
C VAL A 14 -1.00 8.90 -7.60
N ASP A 15 -2.28 8.94 -7.27
CA ASP A 15 -2.85 9.66 -6.13
C ASP A 15 -3.73 8.77 -5.23
N SER A 16 -3.89 7.51 -5.62
CA SER A 16 -4.67 6.54 -4.85
C SER A 16 -4.00 5.16 -4.83
N PHE A 17 -4.28 4.39 -3.78
CA PHE A 17 -3.69 3.07 -3.58
C PHE A 17 -4.73 2.06 -3.12
N PHE A 18 -4.68 0.86 -3.68
CA PHE A 18 -5.28 -0.31 -3.06
C PHE A 18 -4.22 -1.06 -2.26
N ILE A 19 -4.57 -1.37 -1.01
CA ILE A 19 -3.77 -2.25 -0.16
C ILE A 19 -4.53 -3.57 -0.01
N LEU A 20 -4.01 -4.63 -0.62
CA LEU A 20 -4.58 -5.97 -0.51
C LEU A 20 -3.94 -6.70 0.67
N TYR A 21 -4.77 -7.34 1.46
CA TYR A 21 -4.37 -7.99 2.69
C TYR A 21 -5.16 -9.26 2.97
N SER A 22 -4.65 -10.07 3.89
CA SER A 22 -5.35 -11.15 4.58
C SER A 22 -5.46 -10.84 6.08
N ALA A 23 -6.12 -11.71 6.84
CA ALA A 23 -6.30 -11.50 8.27
C ALA A 23 -4.98 -11.23 9.03
N LYS A 24 -3.90 -11.95 8.67
CA LYS A 24 -2.58 -11.80 9.32
C LYS A 24 -1.86 -10.51 8.96
N SER A 25 -2.11 -9.96 7.79
CA SER A 25 -1.48 -8.71 7.31
C SER A 25 -2.37 -7.47 7.49
N TYR A 26 -3.58 -7.63 8.01
CA TYR A 26 -4.52 -6.52 8.23
C TYR A 26 -3.95 -5.38 9.10
N PRO A 27 -3.25 -5.65 10.23
CA PRO A 27 -2.65 -4.56 11.01
C PRO A 27 -1.63 -3.73 10.21
N VAL A 28 -0.89 -4.37 9.31
CA VAL A 28 0.07 -3.69 8.42
C VAL A 28 -0.65 -2.85 7.37
N ALA A 29 -1.77 -3.36 6.83
CA ALA A 29 -2.60 -2.61 5.89
C ALA A 29 -3.16 -1.32 6.53
N LEU A 30 -3.61 -1.39 7.80
CA LEU A 30 -4.06 -0.22 8.56
C LEU A 30 -2.92 0.78 8.79
N ASP A 31 -1.71 0.30 9.06
CA ASP A 31 -0.56 1.17 9.28
C ASP A 31 -0.15 1.91 8.00
N ILE A 32 -0.15 1.24 6.85
CA ILE A 32 0.06 1.88 5.54
C ILE A 32 -1.01 2.94 5.28
N GLU A 33 -2.29 2.61 5.50
CA GLU A 33 -3.41 3.54 5.30
C GLU A 33 -3.22 4.81 6.13
N SER A 34 -2.92 4.65 7.42
CA SER A 34 -2.67 5.77 8.34
C SER A 34 -1.51 6.65 7.85
N LYS A 35 -0.37 6.05 7.52
CA LYS A 35 0.82 6.78 7.05
C LYS A 35 0.58 7.51 5.72
N PHE A 36 -0.12 6.87 4.79
CA PHE A 36 -0.41 7.47 3.49
C PHE A 36 -1.39 8.63 3.62
N SER A 37 -2.40 8.49 4.49
CA SER A 37 -3.38 9.54 4.76
C SER A 37 -2.76 10.71 5.52
N GLU A 38 -2.04 10.43 6.61
CA GLU A 38 -1.41 11.46 7.46
C GLU A 38 -0.26 12.17 6.75
N GLY A 39 0.49 11.44 5.92
CA GLY A 39 1.59 11.98 5.12
C GLY A 39 1.16 12.63 3.81
N ALA A 40 -0.14 12.65 3.51
CA ALA A 40 -0.69 13.15 2.23
C ALA A 40 -0.05 12.46 1.00
N VAL A 41 0.27 11.18 1.13
CA VAL A 41 0.84 10.37 0.05
C VAL A 41 -0.22 10.06 -1.01
N GLY A 42 -1.44 9.75 -0.58
CA GLY A 42 -2.57 9.46 -1.47
C GLY A 42 -3.74 8.83 -0.73
N ASN A 43 -4.87 8.78 -1.40
CA ASN A 43 -6.04 8.08 -0.89
C ASN A 43 -5.79 6.58 -0.86
N THR A 44 -6.22 5.93 0.22
CA THR A 44 -5.98 4.50 0.40
C THR A 44 -7.29 3.75 0.55
N GLN A 45 -7.43 2.65 -0.18
CA GLN A 45 -8.53 1.72 -0.04
C GLN A 45 -7.99 0.37 0.42
N LEU A 46 -8.46 -0.09 1.57
CA LEU A 46 -8.14 -1.41 2.08
C LEU A 46 -9.13 -2.45 1.52
N ALA A 47 -8.62 -3.56 1.02
CA ALA A 47 -9.45 -4.67 0.57
C ALA A 47 -8.77 -6.00 0.91
N ASP A 48 -9.51 -6.91 1.54
CA ASP A 48 -9.06 -8.30 1.53
C ASP A 48 -9.12 -8.85 0.09
N TYR A 49 -8.33 -9.89 -0.16
CA TYR A 49 -8.18 -10.45 -1.51
C TYR A 49 -9.50 -10.86 -2.15
N ARG A 50 -10.45 -11.41 -1.38
CA ARG A 50 -11.76 -11.85 -1.88
C ARG A 50 -12.64 -10.67 -2.24
N ASN A 51 -12.73 -9.67 -1.37
CA ASN A 51 -13.49 -8.45 -1.66
C ASN A 51 -12.95 -7.70 -2.88
N PHE A 52 -11.62 -7.71 -3.06
CA PHE A 52 -11.02 -7.14 -4.25
C PHE A 52 -11.50 -7.87 -5.51
N ALA A 53 -11.46 -9.21 -5.50
CA ALA A 53 -11.92 -10.05 -6.62
C ALA A 53 -13.44 -9.94 -6.91
N HIS A 54 -14.24 -9.45 -5.95
CA HIS A 54 -15.69 -9.24 -6.12
C HIS A 54 -16.07 -7.87 -6.72
N GLY A 55 -15.17 -7.23 -7.46
CA GLY A 55 -15.48 -6.07 -8.30
C GLY A 55 -14.74 -4.78 -7.94
N ARG A 56 -13.96 -4.72 -6.85
CA ARG A 56 -13.17 -3.53 -6.52
C ARG A 56 -12.08 -3.26 -7.56
N PHE A 57 -11.64 -4.29 -8.31
CA PHE A 57 -10.71 -4.15 -9.43
C PHE A 57 -11.23 -3.23 -10.55
N ASN A 58 -12.55 -3.02 -10.67
CA ASN A 58 -13.13 -2.10 -11.65
C ASN A 58 -12.61 -0.67 -11.51
N TRP A 59 -12.11 -0.30 -10.33
CA TRP A 59 -11.49 1.00 -10.10
C TRP A 59 -10.34 1.28 -11.06
N PHE A 60 -9.49 0.29 -11.35
CA PHE A 60 -8.38 0.44 -12.28
C PHE A 60 -8.82 0.69 -13.72
N THR A 61 -9.96 0.12 -14.10
CA THR A 61 -10.54 0.32 -15.44
C THR A 61 -10.97 1.76 -15.66
N GLN A 62 -11.51 2.40 -14.62
CA GLN A 62 -12.03 3.76 -14.69
C GLN A 62 -10.95 4.83 -14.41
N ARG A 63 -9.83 4.44 -13.80
CA ARG A 63 -8.76 5.36 -13.37
C ARG A 63 -7.38 4.81 -13.72
N PRO A 64 -7.12 4.55 -15.02
CA PRO A 64 -5.84 4.01 -15.45
C PRO A 64 -4.72 5.01 -15.16
N GLY A 65 -3.62 4.54 -14.59
CA GLY A 65 -2.44 5.36 -14.28
C GLY A 65 -2.54 6.24 -13.04
N GLN A 66 -3.68 6.26 -12.34
CA GLN A 66 -3.86 7.05 -11.11
C GLN A 66 -3.84 6.20 -9.84
N THR A 67 -3.82 4.90 -9.97
CA THR A 67 -3.94 3.97 -8.84
C THR A 67 -2.79 3.00 -8.78
N GLY A 68 -2.13 2.92 -7.63
CA GLY A 68 -1.14 1.89 -7.31
C GLY A 68 -1.75 0.74 -6.53
N LEU A 69 -1.14 -0.43 -6.62
CA LEU A 69 -1.53 -1.65 -5.92
C LEU A 69 -0.39 -2.14 -5.03
N ILE A 70 -0.66 -2.34 -3.76
CA ILE A 70 0.27 -2.96 -2.81
C ILE A 70 -0.39 -4.22 -2.26
N CYS A 71 0.28 -5.37 -2.44
CA CYS A 71 -0.18 -6.66 -1.95
C CYS A 71 0.68 -7.10 -0.76
N LEU A 72 0.06 -7.29 0.40
CA LEU A 72 0.69 -7.82 1.60
C LEU A 72 0.54 -9.33 1.64
N GLN A 73 1.60 -10.05 1.34
CA GLN A 73 1.57 -11.49 1.13
C GLN A 73 2.19 -12.26 2.31
N THR A 74 1.43 -13.21 2.82
CA THR A 74 1.90 -14.24 3.75
C THR A 74 1.89 -15.61 3.07
N PRO A 75 2.51 -16.66 3.62
CA PRO A 75 2.43 -17.99 3.05
C PRO A 75 1.01 -18.54 2.84
N ASP A 76 0.05 -18.12 3.69
CA ASP A 76 -1.34 -18.61 3.61
C ASP A 76 -2.13 -18.02 2.43
N ASP A 77 -1.72 -16.86 1.92
CA ASP A 77 -2.43 -16.16 0.84
C ASP A 77 -1.59 -16.03 -0.44
N MET A 78 -0.45 -16.71 -0.49
CA MET A 78 0.50 -16.63 -1.60
C MET A 78 -0.15 -16.95 -2.94
N GLU A 79 -0.82 -18.09 -3.05
CA GLU A 79 -1.44 -18.54 -4.29
C GLU A 79 -2.47 -17.52 -4.80
N MET A 80 -3.39 -17.09 -3.94
CA MET A 80 -4.43 -16.12 -4.29
C MET A 80 -3.84 -14.77 -4.69
N SER A 81 -2.84 -14.29 -3.97
CA SER A 81 -2.23 -13.00 -4.25
C SER A 81 -1.45 -13.01 -5.58
N GLU A 82 -0.78 -14.11 -5.89
CA GLU A 82 -0.06 -14.30 -7.16
C GLU A 82 -1.03 -14.40 -8.33
N GLU A 83 -2.13 -15.12 -8.17
CA GLU A 83 -3.19 -15.20 -9.18
C GLU A 83 -3.75 -13.81 -9.49
N ILE A 84 -4.13 -13.04 -8.46
CA ILE A 84 -4.64 -11.68 -8.63
C ILE A 84 -3.60 -10.79 -9.34
N LEU A 85 -2.35 -10.78 -8.85
CA LEU A 85 -1.29 -9.97 -9.45
C LEU A 85 -1.01 -10.32 -10.91
N SER A 86 -1.16 -11.58 -11.29
CA SER A 86 -0.98 -12.02 -12.68
C SER A 86 -2.04 -11.47 -13.64
N MET A 87 -3.23 -11.15 -13.12
CA MET A 87 -4.36 -10.59 -13.87
C MET A 87 -4.36 -9.06 -13.91
N ILE A 88 -3.58 -8.40 -13.04
CA ILE A 88 -3.51 -6.93 -13.03
C ILE A 88 -2.82 -6.42 -14.29
N PRO A 89 -3.40 -5.46 -15.00
CA PRO A 89 -2.80 -4.90 -16.20
C PRO A 89 -1.40 -4.33 -15.94
N GLY A 90 -0.44 -4.58 -16.83
CA GLY A 90 0.96 -4.23 -16.63
C GLY A 90 1.26 -2.72 -16.53
N HIS A 91 0.30 -1.86 -16.88
CA HIS A 91 0.40 -0.41 -16.70
C HIS A 91 0.07 0.03 -15.26
N VAL A 92 -0.61 -0.81 -14.47
CA VAL A 92 -0.91 -0.53 -13.07
C VAL A 92 0.36 -0.73 -12.23
N PRO A 93 0.85 0.30 -11.53
CA PRO A 93 1.96 0.14 -10.60
C PRO A 93 1.57 -0.86 -9.50
N SER A 94 2.26 -1.99 -9.46
CA SER A 94 1.96 -3.05 -8.50
C SER A 94 3.21 -3.46 -7.74
N LEU A 95 3.09 -3.61 -6.43
CA LEU A 95 4.16 -4.07 -5.56
C LEU A 95 3.65 -5.17 -4.65
N ARG A 96 4.47 -6.21 -4.47
CA ARG A 96 4.29 -7.24 -3.48
C ARG A 96 5.25 -7.05 -2.33
N ILE A 97 4.73 -6.99 -1.11
CA ILE A 97 5.49 -7.06 0.14
C ILE A 97 5.18 -8.41 0.76
N SER A 98 6.15 -9.29 0.79
CA SER A 98 5.96 -10.68 1.22
C SER A 98 6.79 -11.03 2.43
N THR A 99 6.31 -12.02 3.20
CA THR A 99 7.03 -12.67 4.29
C THR A 99 7.01 -14.18 4.12
N THR A 100 8.04 -14.84 4.62
CA THR A 100 8.09 -16.31 4.70
C THR A 100 7.59 -16.83 6.04
N HIS A 101 7.30 -15.96 6.99
CA HIS A 101 6.81 -16.32 8.31
C HIS A 101 5.29 -16.54 8.29
N ASN A 102 4.83 -17.53 9.03
CA ASN A 102 3.41 -17.89 9.15
C ASN A 102 2.84 -17.72 10.57
N THR A 103 3.56 -17.02 11.43
CA THR A 103 3.22 -16.75 12.84
C THR A 103 2.90 -15.27 13.02
N PRO A 104 2.59 -14.79 14.22
CA PRO A 104 2.50 -13.35 14.50
C PRO A 104 3.72 -12.53 14.06
N ILE A 105 4.91 -13.17 13.93
CA ILE A 105 6.11 -12.54 13.37
C ILE A 105 5.90 -12.07 11.92
N ALA A 106 4.98 -12.69 11.18
CA ALA A 106 4.65 -12.27 9.82
C ALA A 106 4.24 -10.80 9.76
N SER A 107 3.38 -10.34 10.68
CA SER A 107 2.96 -8.93 10.74
C SER A 107 4.14 -8.00 11.06
N ILE A 108 5.05 -8.42 11.92
CA ILE A 108 6.23 -7.60 12.29
C ILE A 108 7.18 -7.48 11.09
N ASP A 109 7.46 -8.59 10.40
CA ASP A 109 8.32 -8.57 9.21
C ASP A 109 7.74 -7.71 8.10
N LEU A 110 6.44 -7.84 7.83
CA LEU A 110 5.74 -7.00 6.85
C LEU A 110 5.73 -5.53 7.25
N LEU A 111 5.53 -5.22 8.55
CA LEU A 111 5.55 -3.86 9.09
C LEU A 111 6.91 -3.19 8.87
N ILE A 112 8.00 -3.90 9.12
CA ILE A 112 9.35 -3.38 8.88
C ILE A 112 9.53 -3.06 7.38
N LYS A 113 9.11 -3.96 6.50
CA LYS A 113 9.23 -3.80 5.05
C LYS A 113 8.39 -2.64 4.53
N GLU A 114 7.18 -2.46 5.06
CA GLU A 114 6.33 -1.34 4.67
C GLU A 114 6.90 0.01 5.10
N HIS A 115 7.55 0.10 6.27
CA HIS A 115 8.22 1.31 6.71
C HIS A 115 9.34 1.75 5.74
N TYR A 116 10.10 0.79 5.20
CA TYR A 116 11.07 1.08 4.15
C TYR A 116 10.39 1.58 2.87
N LEU A 117 9.25 1.00 2.49
CA LEU A 117 8.47 1.47 1.35
C LEU A 117 7.96 2.89 1.57
N CYS A 118 7.35 3.17 2.72
CA CYS A 118 6.85 4.51 3.07
C CYS A 118 7.98 5.54 3.01
N SER A 119 9.14 5.22 3.60
CA SER A 119 10.32 6.09 3.53
C SER A 119 10.75 6.37 2.08
N ALA A 120 10.79 5.33 1.24
CA ALA A 120 11.20 5.47 -0.16
C ALA A 120 10.20 6.31 -0.98
N ILE A 121 8.90 6.15 -0.76
CA ILE A 121 7.85 6.97 -1.37
C ILE A 121 7.97 8.42 -0.92
N GLY A 122 8.12 8.65 0.39
CA GLY A 122 8.30 9.99 0.95
C GLY A 122 9.50 10.71 0.33
N GLN A 123 10.65 10.05 0.27
CA GLN A 123 11.84 10.61 -0.37
C GLN A 123 11.63 10.98 -1.84
N ARG A 124 10.95 10.11 -2.60
CA ARG A 124 10.69 10.36 -4.02
C ARG A 124 9.79 11.59 -4.24
N TRP A 125 8.84 11.83 -3.37
CA TRP A 125 7.90 12.95 -3.49
C TRP A 125 8.29 14.18 -2.67
N GLY A 126 9.46 14.14 -2.01
CA GLY A 126 9.93 15.24 -1.16
C GLY A 126 9.08 15.44 0.10
N LEU A 127 8.41 14.38 0.55
CA LEU A 127 7.60 14.36 1.76
C LEU A 127 8.41 13.81 2.94
N ASP A 128 8.45 14.55 4.03
CA ASP A 128 8.98 14.03 5.30
C ASP A 128 7.85 13.35 6.09
N LEU A 129 7.69 12.05 5.89
CA LEU A 129 6.65 11.27 6.58
C LEU A 129 6.90 11.11 8.09
N SER A 130 8.11 11.43 8.57
CA SER A 130 8.41 11.45 10.01
C SER A 130 7.97 12.77 10.67
N ARG A 131 7.80 13.82 9.88
CA ARG A 131 7.37 15.15 10.31
C ARG A 131 6.40 15.76 9.30
N PRO A 132 5.19 15.20 9.16
CA PRO A 132 4.21 15.71 8.22
C PRO A 132 3.85 17.17 8.57
N PHE A 133 3.59 17.97 7.54
CA PHE A 133 3.12 19.33 7.75
C PHE A 133 1.73 19.30 8.41
N VAL A 134 1.63 19.92 9.58
CA VAL A 134 0.36 20.03 10.31
C VAL A 134 -0.14 21.46 10.21
N PRO A 135 -1.24 21.72 9.49
CA PRO A 135 -1.85 23.05 9.40
C PRO A 135 -2.42 23.49 10.77
N GLU A 136 -2.64 24.80 10.93
CA GLU A 136 -3.12 25.36 12.21
C GLU A 136 -4.41 24.70 12.71
N TYR A 137 -5.40 24.52 11.84
CA TYR A 137 -6.65 23.85 12.18
C TYR A 137 -6.43 22.39 12.64
N GLY A 138 -5.44 21.71 12.08
CA GLY A 138 -5.08 20.34 12.49
C GLY A 138 -4.53 20.28 13.90
N ARG A 139 -3.73 21.28 14.31
CA ARG A 139 -3.26 21.42 15.70
C ARG A 139 -4.40 21.64 16.68
N ILE A 140 -5.41 22.42 16.29
CA ILE A 140 -6.62 22.66 17.08
C ILE A 140 -7.44 21.38 17.23
N LEU A 141 -7.59 20.61 16.15
CA LEU A 141 -8.29 19.32 16.17
C LEU A 141 -7.59 18.31 17.07
N HIS A 142 -6.27 18.25 17.03
CA HIS A 142 -5.48 17.32 17.84
C HIS A 142 -5.55 17.62 19.35
N ALA A 143 -5.85 18.86 19.73
CA ALA A 143 -5.98 19.28 21.12
C ALA A 143 -7.38 19.01 21.73
N LYS A 144 -8.31 18.42 20.97
CA LYS A 144 -9.66 18.06 21.43
C LYS A 144 -9.76 16.63 21.90
#